data_2c097e0c3c4d6ba4dff0d3167121a04e
#
_entry.id   2c097e0c3c4d6ba4dff0d3167121a04e
#
_cell.length_a   1.000
_cell.length_b   1.000
_cell.length_c   1.000
_cell.angle_alpha   90.00
_cell.angle_beta   90.00
_cell.angle_gamma   90.00
#
_symmetry.space_group_name_H-M   'P 1'
#
loop_
_entity.id
_entity.type
_entity.pdbx_description
1 polymer ?
#
loop_
_entity_poly.entity_id
_entity_poly.type
_entity_poly.pdbx_seq_one_letter_code
_entity_poly.pdbx_strand_id
1 'polypeptide(L)'
;MKFTKEHTMQMKGIAIIILLFHHCFLNAQRWATVPYEKLATTKGWGYYPISFAPFSSHTIQYLASFSKICVAMFVFMTGYGMWVSYESQKKKTTMSNYIKKRMVTLMTGFLIIFVVTEILAIPTGRFIEVYGHDFRSVVYMIIDALGLAKLLGTPLFCLTWWYMSLAIVLIMIFPFVHSIMEKYQWIVVVASIIVPRACGFGQSTDLFRYLLAYTLGMYFAQHDLLARIKEKFMEQNVAGKLLSLIVSLIGLAVIIKCRQNAWIGWKYLDFWDGFAAMYVIVLSYIYILNGKWIVKGLGFLGKHSMNIFLIHSFYRDVFFH
;
A
#
# COMPACT_ATOMS: atom_id res chain seq x y z
N MET A 1 -18.93 11.37 -14.02
CA MET A 1 -18.31 11.74 -12.70
C MET A 1 -16.80 11.51 -12.79
N LYS A 2 -15.94 12.47 -12.43
CA LYS A 2 -14.47 12.25 -12.51
C LYS A 2 -13.93 11.81 -11.16
N PHE A 3 -12.96 10.89 -11.17
CA PHE A 3 -12.19 10.55 -9.98
C PHE A 3 -11.16 11.66 -9.71
N THR A 4 -11.28 12.35 -8.58
CA THR A 4 -10.55 13.59 -8.29
C THR A 4 -9.34 13.34 -7.36
N LYS A 5 -8.48 14.37 -7.19
CA LYS A 5 -7.41 14.35 -6.19
C LYS A 5 -7.94 14.14 -4.76
N GLU A 6 -9.14 14.66 -4.48
CA GLU A 6 -9.79 14.47 -3.17
C GLU A 6 -10.15 13.00 -2.94
N HIS A 7 -10.74 12.33 -3.93
CA HIS A 7 -11.00 10.88 -3.88
C HIS A 7 -9.71 10.09 -3.67
N THR A 8 -8.59 10.49 -4.30
CA THR A 8 -7.28 9.87 -4.06
C THR A 8 -6.84 9.99 -2.59
N MET A 9 -7.04 11.16 -1.98
CA MET A 9 -6.73 11.34 -0.55
C MET A 9 -7.65 10.49 0.33
N GLN A 10 -8.95 10.45 0.05
CA GLN A 10 -9.89 9.63 0.78
C GLN A 10 -9.53 8.13 0.70
N MET A 11 -9.13 7.64 -0.47
CA MET A 11 -8.64 6.25 -0.63
C MET A 11 -7.38 5.97 0.18
N LYS A 12 -6.44 6.92 0.22
CA LYS A 12 -5.26 6.81 1.10
C LYS A 12 -5.66 6.80 2.58
N GLY A 13 -6.71 7.52 2.96
CA GLY A 13 -7.29 7.47 4.30
C GLY A 13 -7.81 6.08 4.66
N ILE A 14 -8.54 5.43 3.74
CA ILE A 14 -8.97 4.04 3.92
C ILE A 14 -7.76 3.11 4.06
N ALA A 15 -6.77 3.25 3.18
CA ALA A 15 -5.56 2.41 3.23
C ALA A 15 -4.79 2.57 4.55
N ILE A 16 -4.75 3.78 5.14
CA ILE A 16 -4.14 4.01 6.47
C ILE A 16 -4.94 3.32 7.59
N ILE A 17 -6.27 3.38 7.57
CA ILE A 17 -7.08 2.67 8.57
C ILE A 17 -6.82 1.16 8.49
N ILE A 18 -6.80 0.61 7.28
CA ILE A 18 -6.51 -0.81 7.03
C ILE A 18 -5.09 -1.16 7.48
N LEU A 19 -4.10 -0.27 7.25
CA LEU A 19 -2.72 -0.44 7.70
C LEU A 19 -2.61 -0.48 9.22
N LEU A 20 -3.25 0.46 9.91
CA LEU A 20 -3.25 0.49 11.37
C LEU A 20 -3.91 -0.77 11.93
N PHE A 21 -5.04 -1.20 11.36
CA PHE A 21 -5.69 -2.45 11.74
C PHE A 21 -4.75 -3.65 11.56
N HIS A 22 -4.03 -3.73 10.43
CA HIS A 22 -3.03 -4.76 10.19
C HIS A 22 -1.97 -4.80 11.29
N HIS A 23 -1.37 -3.64 11.58
CA HIS A 23 -0.26 -3.58 12.55
C HIS A 23 -0.69 -3.68 14.01
N CYS A 24 -1.91 -3.27 14.35
CA CYS A 24 -2.40 -3.38 15.72
C CYS A 24 -2.87 -4.79 16.11
N PHE A 25 -3.43 -5.53 15.16
CA PHE A 25 -4.11 -6.79 15.47
C PHE A 25 -3.42 -8.05 14.92
N LEU A 26 -2.49 -7.94 13.96
CA LEU A 26 -1.77 -9.09 13.46
C LEU A 26 -0.63 -9.49 14.41
N ASN A 27 -0.55 -10.77 14.77
CA ASN A 27 0.60 -11.28 15.48
C ASN A 27 1.80 -11.49 14.56
N ALA A 28 2.75 -10.55 14.60
CA ALA A 28 3.91 -10.57 13.71
C ALA A 28 4.96 -11.62 14.05
N GLN A 29 5.07 -12.03 15.32
CA GLN A 29 6.11 -12.98 15.75
C GLN A 29 5.94 -14.36 15.10
N ARG A 30 4.74 -14.71 14.68
CA ARG A 30 4.44 -15.99 14.02
C ARG A 30 4.21 -15.89 12.52
N TRP A 31 4.24 -14.69 11.95
CA TRP A 31 3.96 -14.47 10.53
C TRP A 31 4.89 -15.26 9.59
N ALA A 32 6.16 -15.40 9.96
CA ALA A 32 7.15 -16.06 9.13
C ALA A 32 7.14 -17.59 9.24
N THR A 33 6.57 -18.16 10.30
CA THR A 33 6.75 -19.57 10.68
C THR A 33 5.45 -20.38 10.73
N VAL A 34 4.28 -19.75 10.68
CA VAL A 34 3.00 -20.42 10.92
C VAL A 34 2.02 -20.12 9.80
N PRO A 35 1.31 -21.14 9.25
CA PRO A 35 0.24 -20.94 8.30
C PRO A 35 -0.85 -19.99 8.83
N TYR A 36 -1.50 -19.26 7.94
CA TYR A 36 -2.51 -18.26 8.24
C TYR A 36 -3.60 -18.71 9.22
N GLU A 37 -4.07 -19.94 9.06
CA GLU A 37 -5.10 -20.53 9.91
C GLU A 37 -4.66 -20.65 11.37
N LYS A 38 -3.38 -20.87 11.61
CA LYS A 38 -2.81 -20.95 12.96
C LYS A 38 -2.50 -19.57 13.56
N LEU A 39 -2.25 -18.56 12.74
CA LEU A 39 -2.09 -17.17 13.21
C LEU A 39 -3.36 -16.62 13.87
N ALA A 40 -4.51 -17.06 13.39
CA ALA A 40 -5.82 -16.66 13.91
C ALA A 40 -6.06 -17.01 15.37
N THR A 41 -5.34 -17.98 15.93
CA THR A 41 -5.48 -18.42 17.33
C THR A 41 -4.51 -17.74 18.28
N THR A 42 -3.61 -16.87 17.78
CA THR A 42 -2.57 -16.26 18.59
C THR A 42 -2.88 -14.81 18.92
N LYS A 43 -2.29 -14.31 20.02
CA LYS A 43 -2.43 -12.90 20.41
C LYS A 43 -1.87 -11.98 19.31
N GLY A 44 -2.53 -10.85 19.08
CA GLY A 44 -1.99 -9.75 18.32
C GLY A 44 -0.65 -9.28 18.91
N TRP A 45 -0.19 -8.13 18.53
CA TRP A 45 1.12 -7.61 18.97
C TRP A 45 1.21 -7.30 20.48
N GLY A 46 0.30 -7.83 21.27
CA GLY A 46 0.31 -7.74 22.71
C GLY A 46 -0.37 -6.52 23.31
N TYR A 47 -0.66 -5.51 22.50
CA TYR A 47 -1.21 -4.23 22.98
C TYR A 47 -2.72 -4.17 23.04
N TYR A 48 -3.38 -4.89 22.13
CA TYR A 48 -4.83 -4.82 21.99
C TYR A 48 -5.46 -6.20 22.16
N PRO A 49 -6.67 -6.28 22.71
CA PRO A 49 -7.38 -7.54 22.79
C PRO A 49 -7.60 -8.10 21.39
N ILE A 50 -7.36 -9.39 21.23
CA ILE A 50 -7.49 -10.06 19.95
C ILE A 50 -8.93 -10.31 19.58
N SER A 51 -9.80 -10.39 20.56
CA SER A 51 -11.23 -10.56 20.37
C SER A 51 -11.96 -9.39 20.97
N PHE A 52 -12.94 -8.88 20.24
CA PHE A 52 -13.93 -7.93 20.72
C PHE A 52 -15.27 -8.27 20.07
N ALA A 53 -16.33 -8.22 20.86
CA ALA A 53 -17.66 -8.58 20.35
C ALA A 53 -18.07 -7.70 19.16
N PRO A 54 -18.67 -8.26 18.09
CA PRO A 54 -19.07 -9.67 17.93
C PRO A 54 -18.00 -10.59 17.29
N PHE A 55 -16.76 -10.13 17.11
CA PHE A 55 -15.73 -10.82 16.35
C PHE A 55 -14.88 -11.73 17.23
N SER A 56 -14.66 -12.97 16.78
CA SER A 56 -13.72 -13.90 17.40
C SER A 56 -12.26 -13.54 17.10
N SER A 57 -11.33 -14.06 17.90
CA SER A 57 -9.89 -13.89 17.64
C SER A 57 -9.48 -14.41 16.26
N HIS A 58 -10.08 -15.51 15.81
CA HIS A 58 -9.84 -16.05 14.46
C HIS A 58 -10.24 -15.04 13.39
N THR A 59 -11.43 -14.48 13.47
CA THR A 59 -11.92 -13.49 12.50
C THR A 59 -11.04 -12.24 12.46
N ILE A 60 -10.63 -11.74 13.63
CA ILE A 60 -9.79 -10.53 13.72
C ILE A 60 -8.41 -10.78 13.11
N GLN A 61 -7.76 -11.90 13.44
CA GLN A 61 -6.45 -12.24 12.85
C GLN A 61 -6.55 -12.45 11.33
N TYR A 62 -7.62 -13.07 10.87
CA TYR A 62 -7.88 -13.29 9.45
C TYR A 62 -8.04 -11.97 8.69
N LEU A 63 -8.82 -11.04 9.22
CA LEU A 63 -9.01 -9.71 8.66
C LEU A 63 -7.74 -8.84 8.77
N ALA A 64 -7.02 -8.92 9.90
CA ALA A 64 -5.76 -8.19 10.09
C ALA A 64 -4.70 -8.66 9.08
N SER A 65 -4.67 -9.95 8.80
CA SER A 65 -3.82 -10.52 7.78
C SER A 65 -4.20 -10.07 6.36
N PHE A 66 -5.49 -10.09 6.03
CA PHE A 66 -5.99 -9.55 4.76
C PHE A 66 -5.63 -8.07 4.60
N SER A 67 -5.65 -7.30 5.68
CA SER A 67 -5.39 -5.86 5.70
C SER A 67 -3.98 -5.46 5.21
N LYS A 68 -3.06 -6.42 5.04
CA LYS A 68 -1.77 -6.18 4.37
C LYS A 68 -1.91 -5.65 2.93
N ILE A 69 -3.08 -5.80 2.30
CA ILE A 69 -3.38 -5.20 0.99
C ILE A 69 -3.26 -3.66 0.98
N CYS A 70 -3.22 -3.03 2.16
CA CYS A 70 -3.03 -1.58 2.27
C CYS A 70 -1.82 -1.08 1.48
N VAL A 71 -0.72 -1.84 1.45
CA VAL A 71 0.47 -1.50 0.66
C VAL A 71 0.16 -1.52 -0.84
N ALA A 72 -0.51 -2.56 -1.32
CA ALA A 72 -0.94 -2.64 -2.72
C ALA A 72 -1.93 -1.52 -3.07
N MET A 73 -2.79 -1.09 -2.12
CA MET A 73 -3.65 0.08 -2.32
C MET A 73 -2.85 1.37 -2.48
N PHE A 74 -1.82 1.60 -1.65
CA PHE A 74 -0.92 2.75 -1.82
C PHE A 74 -0.19 2.72 -3.16
N VAL A 75 0.29 1.56 -3.56
CA VAL A 75 0.98 1.38 -4.84
C VAL A 75 0.03 1.60 -6.03
N PHE A 76 -1.19 1.07 -6.00
CA PHE A 76 -2.22 1.33 -6.99
C PHE A 76 -2.51 2.85 -7.12
N MET A 77 -2.73 3.51 -5.97
CA MET A 77 -2.99 4.95 -5.95
C MET A 77 -1.77 5.78 -6.39
N THR A 78 -0.56 5.26 -6.20
CA THR A 78 0.67 5.88 -6.72
C THR A 78 0.69 5.79 -8.25
N GLY A 79 0.47 4.62 -8.84
CA GLY A 79 0.39 4.45 -10.29
C GLY A 79 -0.71 5.32 -10.92
N TYR A 80 -1.93 5.27 -10.34
CA TYR A 80 -3.05 6.11 -10.76
C TYR A 80 -2.74 7.61 -10.70
N GLY A 81 -2.25 8.07 -9.54
CA GLY A 81 -1.96 9.47 -9.31
C GLY A 81 -0.79 10.01 -10.13
N MET A 82 0.23 9.20 -10.37
CA MET A 82 1.35 9.59 -11.24
C MET A 82 0.89 9.73 -12.68
N TRP A 83 0.08 8.79 -13.19
CA TRP A 83 -0.49 8.87 -14.53
C TRP A 83 -1.29 10.16 -14.72
N VAL A 84 -2.35 10.36 -13.92
CA VAL A 84 -3.23 11.54 -14.01
C VAL A 84 -2.45 12.83 -13.86
N SER A 85 -1.53 12.88 -12.89
CA SER A 85 -0.74 14.09 -12.63
C SER A 85 0.24 14.43 -13.75
N TYR A 86 0.87 13.43 -14.36
CA TYR A 86 1.75 13.65 -15.49
C TYR A 86 0.97 14.08 -16.74
N GLU A 87 -0.08 13.36 -17.10
CA GLU A 87 -0.93 13.69 -18.25
C GLU A 87 -1.51 15.11 -18.19
N SER A 88 -1.88 15.58 -16.99
CA SER A 88 -2.41 16.94 -16.81
C SER A 88 -1.37 18.05 -17.02
N GLN A 89 -0.08 17.73 -16.98
CA GLN A 89 0.99 18.72 -17.08
C GLN A 89 2.07 18.39 -18.13
N LYS A 90 1.92 17.33 -18.90
CA LYS A 90 2.93 16.89 -19.90
C LYS A 90 3.25 17.95 -20.97
N LYS A 91 2.32 18.87 -21.24
CA LYS A 91 2.56 20.02 -22.14
C LYS A 91 3.42 21.13 -21.49
N LYS A 92 3.56 21.15 -20.15
CA LYS A 92 4.23 22.21 -19.39
C LYS A 92 5.54 21.78 -18.74
N THR A 93 5.79 20.46 -18.65
CA THR A 93 6.98 19.92 -18.00
C THR A 93 7.51 18.69 -18.71
N THR A 94 8.83 18.51 -18.69
CA THR A 94 9.45 17.27 -19.19
C THR A 94 9.26 16.14 -18.20
N MET A 95 9.33 14.90 -18.68
CA MET A 95 9.25 13.70 -17.83
C MET A 95 10.33 13.74 -16.74
N SER A 96 11.56 14.12 -17.08
CA SER A 96 12.67 14.22 -16.13
C SER A 96 12.37 15.22 -14.99
N ASN A 97 11.90 16.41 -15.32
CA ASN A 97 11.53 17.42 -14.32
C ASN A 97 10.35 16.96 -13.45
N TYR A 98 9.39 16.23 -14.03
CA TYR A 98 8.30 15.62 -13.28
C TYR A 98 8.81 14.63 -12.24
N ILE A 99 9.68 13.68 -12.65
CA ILE A 99 10.30 12.69 -11.77
C ILE A 99 11.12 13.37 -10.67
N LYS A 100 11.98 14.33 -11.04
CA LYS A 100 12.77 15.10 -10.06
C LYS A 100 11.89 15.76 -9.00
N LYS A 101 10.81 16.42 -9.41
CA LYS A 101 9.87 17.05 -8.49
C LYS A 101 9.19 16.03 -7.55
N ARG A 102 8.80 14.88 -8.08
CA ARG A 102 8.21 13.80 -7.28
C ARG A 102 9.19 13.25 -6.26
N MET A 103 10.43 13.00 -6.69
CA MET A 103 11.50 12.52 -5.82
C MET A 103 11.80 13.49 -4.69
N VAL A 104 11.99 14.78 -5.01
CA VAL A 104 12.22 15.83 -4.01
C VAL A 104 11.07 15.88 -3.01
N THR A 105 9.81 15.86 -3.48
CA THR A 105 8.65 15.89 -2.58
C THR A 105 8.61 14.68 -1.64
N LEU A 106 8.90 13.48 -2.15
CA LEU A 106 8.95 12.26 -1.34
C LEU A 106 10.06 12.34 -0.29
N MET A 107 11.27 12.68 -0.73
CA MET A 107 12.46 12.70 0.13
C MET A 107 12.40 13.81 1.19
N THR A 108 11.90 15.00 0.85
CA THR A 108 11.74 16.08 1.85
C THR A 108 10.82 15.64 2.99
N GLY A 109 9.66 15.05 2.65
CA GLY A 109 8.74 14.55 3.68
C GLY A 109 9.34 13.43 4.54
N PHE A 110 10.08 12.52 3.91
CA PHE A 110 10.75 11.43 4.62
C PHE A 110 11.88 11.93 5.53
N LEU A 111 12.78 12.78 5.02
CA LEU A 111 13.93 13.28 5.77
C LEU A 111 13.52 14.07 7.02
N ILE A 112 12.44 14.84 6.96
CA ILE A 112 11.93 15.55 8.15
C ILE A 112 11.56 14.55 9.23
N ILE A 113 10.81 13.50 8.88
CA ILE A 113 10.39 12.46 9.84
C ILE A 113 11.61 11.66 10.32
N PHE A 114 12.51 11.30 9.40
CA PHE A 114 13.74 10.59 9.72
C PHE A 114 14.54 11.33 10.80
N VAL A 115 14.84 12.61 10.59
CA VAL A 115 15.60 13.41 11.56
C VAL A 115 14.87 13.54 12.90
N VAL A 116 13.55 13.78 12.86
CA VAL A 116 12.75 13.90 14.09
C VAL A 116 12.76 12.56 14.89
N THR A 117 12.58 11.44 14.21
CA THR A 117 12.56 10.14 14.87
C THR A 117 13.93 9.74 15.41
N GLU A 118 15.02 10.02 14.68
CA GLU A 118 16.39 9.82 15.17
C GLU A 118 16.66 10.62 16.45
N ILE A 119 16.29 11.91 16.47
CA ILE A 119 16.46 12.77 17.66
C ILE A 119 15.64 12.24 18.84
N LEU A 120 14.38 11.86 18.62
CA LEU A 120 13.51 11.34 19.67
C LEU A 120 13.99 9.98 20.22
N ALA A 121 14.73 9.22 19.43
CA ALA A 121 15.26 7.93 19.85
C ALA A 121 16.65 7.99 20.51
N ILE A 122 17.30 9.16 20.58
CA ILE A 122 18.62 9.29 21.26
C ILE A 122 18.60 8.70 22.68
N PRO A 123 17.60 9.00 23.55
CA PRO A 123 17.59 8.49 24.92
C PRO A 123 17.42 6.97 25.02
N THR A 124 16.93 6.31 23.97
CA THR A 124 16.64 4.86 23.99
C THR A 124 17.84 4.02 23.55
N GLY A 125 18.91 4.62 23.04
CA GLY A 125 20.05 3.90 22.48
C GLY A 125 19.76 3.18 21.15
N ARG A 126 18.59 3.42 20.54
CA ARG A 126 18.11 2.77 19.32
C ARG A 126 19.09 2.88 18.15
N PHE A 127 19.78 4.00 18.03
CA PHE A 127 20.80 4.20 16.98
C PHE A 127 21.85 3.09 17.01
N ILE A 128 22.39 2.84 18.19
CA ILE A 128 23.44 1.83 18.41
C ILE A 128 22.90 0.42 18.18
N GLU A 129 21.69 0.17 18.66
CA GLU A 129 20.99 -1.12 18.47
C GLU A 129 20.83 -1.46 16.99
N VAL A 130 20.44 -0.49 16.17
CA VAL A 130 20.12 -0.70 14.74
C VAL A 130 21.37 -0.64 13.88
N TYR A 131 22.20 0.38 14.02
CA TYR A 131 23.31 0.63 13.10
C TYR A 131 24.67 0.15 13.65
N GLY A 132 24.79 -0.07 14.96
CA GLY A 132 26.06 -0.48 15.60
C GLY A 132 26.89 0.67 16.13
N HIS A 133 28.16 0.39 16.48
CA HIS A 133 29.07 1.34 17.14
C HIS A 133 30.27 1.77 16.28
N ASP A 134 30.41 1.23 15.08
CA ASP A 134 31.57 1.45 14.23
C ASP A 134 31.33 2.51 13.14
N PHE A 135 32.33 2.80 12.33
CA PHE A 135 32.20 3.76 11.22
C PHE A 135 31.10 3.38 10.23
N ARG A 136 30.77 2.10 10.09
CA ARG A 136 29.68 1.63 9.20
C ARG A 136 28.34 2.11 9.65
N SER A 137 28.16 2.39 10.95
CA SER A 137 26.90 2.92 11.51
C SER A 137 26.47 4.21 10.82
N VAL A 138 27.43 5.15 10.59
CA VAL A 138 27.17 6.40 9.89
C VAL A 138 26.79 6.14 8.42
N VAL A 139 27.47 5.22 7.77
CA VAL A 139 27.16 4.85 6.37
C VAL A 139 25.75 4.24 6.29
N TYR A 140 25.38 3.34 7.20
CA TYR A 140 24.03 2.74 7.24
C TYR A 140 22.96 3.78 7.51
N MET A 141 23.17 4.71 8.44
CA MET A 141 22.26 5.80 8.70
C MET A 141 22.06 6.69 7.44
N ILE A 142 23.13 7.00 6.70
CA ILE A 142 23.03 7.79 5.47
C ILE A 142 22.23 7.03 4.40
N ILE A 143 22.49 5.74 4.23
CA ILE A 143 21.76 4.88 3.29
C ILE A 143 20.27 4.84 3.65
N ASP A 144 19.94 4.71 4.93
CA ASP A 144 18.56 4.69 5.42
C ASP A 144 17.89 6.07 5.23
N ALA A 145 18.60 7.16 5.56
CA ALA A 145 18.13 8.53 5.30
C ALA A 145 17.86 8.81 3.82
N LEU A 146 18.57 8.15 2.92
CA LEU A 146 18.31 8.21 1.48
C LEU A 146 17.15 7.30 1.04
N GLY A 147 16.52 6.55 1.96
CA GLY A 147 15.44 5.61 1.69
C GLY A 147 15.89 4.37 0.90
N LEU A 148 17.18 4.07 0.87
CA LEU A 148 17.77 2.99 0.07
C LEU A 148 18.10 1.72 0.87
N ALA A 149 17.90 1.73 2.18
CA ALA A 149 18.32 0.66 3.07
C ALA A 149 17.79 -0.73 2.64
N LYS A 150 16.51 -0.84 2.31
CA LYS A 150 15.93 -2.10 1.84
C LYS A 150 16.51 -2.56 0.50
N LEU A 151 16.81 -1.63 -0.40
CA LEU A 151 17.40 -1.93 -1.71
C LEU A 151 18.82 -2.46 -1.61
N LEU A 152 19.59 -1.92 -0.65
CA LEU A 152 21.00 -2.26 -0.44
C LEU A 152 21.19 -3.33 0.62
N GLY A 153 20.11 -3.82 1.25
CA GLY A 153 20.18 -4.86 2.29
C GLY A 153 20.86 -4.39 3.58
N THR A 154 20.81 -3.08 3.87
CA THR A 154 21.36 -2.49 5.10
C THR A 154 20.29 -2.38 6.19
N PRO A 155 20.66 -2.17 7.46
CA PRO A 155 19.73 -1.98 8.55
C PRO A 155 18.74 -0.85 8.28
N LEU A 156 17.50 -1.01 8.79
CA LEU A 156 16.42 -0.01 8.76
C LEU A 156 16.16 0.46 10.19
N PHE A 157 16.15 1.75 10.43
CA PHE A 157 15.79 2.33 11.73
C PHE A 157 14.38 1.95 12.15
N CYS A 158 13.45 2.07 11.21
CA CYS A 158 12.10 1.55 11.35
C CYS A 158 11.83 0.50 10.25
N LEU A 159 11.40 -0.69 10.64
CA LEU A 159 11.15 -1.78 9.68
C LEU A 159 10.16 -1.41 8.57
N THR A 160 9.18 -0.54 8.84
CA THR A 160 8.19 -0.11 7.84
C THR A 160 8.76 0.83 6.78
N TRP A 161 9.95 1.41 6.98
CA TRP A 161 10.58 2.29 6.01
C TRP A 161 11.12 1.57 4.76
N TRP A 162 11.05 0.23 4.74
CA TRP A 162 11.29 -0.52 3.51
C TRP A 162 10.47 -0.01 2.31
N TYR A 163 9.29 0.56 2.60
CA TYR A 163 8.42 1.14 1.57
C TYR A 163 9.02 2.36 0.88
N MET A 164 9.95 3.07 1.52
CA MET A 164 10.65 4.19 0.88
C MET A 164 11.47 3.73 -0.31
N SER A 165 12.20 2.63 -0.18
CA SER A 165 12.93 2.02 -1.29
C SER A 165 11.99 1.62 -2.45
N LEU A 166 10.83 1.03 -2.13
CA LEU A 166 9.83 0.72 -3.14
C LEU A 166 9.29 1.98 -3.82
N ALA A 167 8.94 3.01 -3.06
CA ALA A 167 8.40 4.27 -3.60
C ALA A 167 9.40 4.97 -4.54
N ILE A 168 10.68 4.97 -4.17
CA ILE A 168 11.77 5.49 -5.03
C ILE A 168 11.82 4.72 -6.35
N VAL A 169 11.82 3.38 -6.28
CA VAL A 169 11.86 2.53 -7.49
C VAL A 169 10.64 2.79 -8.37
N LEU A 170 9.44 2.85 -7.79
CA LEU A 170 8.20 3.11 -8.56
C LEU A 170 8.24 4.47 -9.27
N ILE A 171 8.80 5.51 -8.63
CA ILE A 171 8.99 6.81 -9.26
C ILE A 171 10.01 6.71 -10.42
N MET A 172 11.12 6.00 -10.20
CA MET A 172 12.18 5.88 -11.19
C MET A 172 11.76 5.07 -12.42
N ILE A 173 10.97 4.02 -12.25
CA ILE A 173 10.50 3.19 -13.37
C ILE A 173 9.30 3.80 -14.11
N PHE A 174 8.67 4.85 -13.55
CA PHE A 174 7.47 5.48 -14.13
C PHE A 174 7.64 5.85 -15.61
N PRO A 175 8.72 6.50 -16.06
CA PRO A 175 8.88 6.89 -17.47
C PRO A 175 8.80 5.69 -18.41
N PHE A 176 9.47 4.60 -18.03
CA PHE A 176 9.48 3.36 -18.82
C PHE A 176 8.09 2.72 -18.84
N VAL A 177 7.48 2.51 -17.66
CA VAL A 177 6.16 1.88 -17.56
C VAL A 177 5.09 2.74 -18.23
N HIS A 178 5.17 4.08 -18.13
CA HIS A 178 4.26 5.01 -18.80
C HIS A 178 4.34 4.85 -20.32
N SER A 179 5.55 4.86 -20.89
CA SER A 179 5.75 4.74 -22.34
C SER A 179 5.22 3.41 -22.90
N ILE A 180 5.49 2.29 -22.22
CA ILE A 180 4.98 0.99 -22.68
C ILE A 180 3.46 0.87 -22.46
N MET A 181 2.91 1.47 -21.38
CA MET A 181 1.48 1.47 -21.10
C MET A 181 0.69 2.30 -22.14
N GLU A 182 1.20 3.46 -22.57
CA GLU A 182 0.59 4.23 -23.67
C GLU A 182 0.43 3.38 -24.94
N LYS A 183 1.42 2.53 -25.24
CA LYS A 183 1.45 1.74 -26.48
C LYS A 183 0.72 0.40 -26.37
N TYR A 184 0.90 -0.32 -25.26
CA TYR A 184 0.47 -1.71 -25.13
C TYR A 184 -0.67 -1.93 -24.13
N GLN A 185 -1.07 -0.90 -23.38
CA GLN A 185 -2.26 -0.87 -22.54
C GLN A 185 -2.39 -2.09 -21.61
N TRP A 186 -3.48 -2.86 -21.71
CA TRP A 186 -3.75 -4.03 -20.87
C TRP A 186 -2.67 -5.12 -20.95
N ILE A 187 -1.92 -5.19 -22.06
CA ILE A 187 -0.82 -6.15 -22.23
C ILE A 187 0.26 -5.90 -21.17
N VAL A 188 0.52 -4.64 -20.78
CA VAL A 188 1.48 -4.31 -19.72
C VAL A 188 1.01 -4.83 -18.37
N VAL A 189 -0.30 -4.80 -18.10
CA VAL A 189 -0.88 -5.37 -16.88
C VAL A 189 -0.67 -6.88 -16.85
N VAL A 190 -0.94 -7.58 -17.95
CA VAL A 190 -0.70 -9.02 -18.06
C VAL A 190 0.80 -9.34 -17.97
N ALA A 191 1.64 -8.56 -18.63
CA ALA A 191 3.10 -8.72 -18.57
C ALA A 191 3.63 -8.55 -17.13
N SER A 192 3.06 -7.63 -16.34
CA SER A 192 3.44 -7.45 -14.93
C SER A 192 3.18 -8.68 -14.05
N ILE A 193 2.30 -9.59 -14.49
CA ILE A 193 2.06 -10.88 -13.85
C ILE A 193 3.01 -11.94 -14.37
N ILE A 194 3.14 -12.04 -15.70
CA ILE A 194 3.83 -13.17 -16.36
C ILE A 194 5.35 -13.00 -16.28
N VAL A 195 5.87 -11.82 -16.62
CA VAL A 195 7.31 -11.59 -16.78
C VAL A 195 8.09 -11.85 -15.48
N PRO A 196 7.69 -11.35 -14.31
CA PRO A 196 8.40 -11.65 -13.07
C PRO A 196 8.50 -13.15 -12.79
N ARG A 197 7.44 -13.90 -13.11
CA ARG A 197 7.41 -15.36 -12.91
C ARG A 197 8.25 -16.10 -13.92
N ALA A 198 8.14 -15.74 -15.20
CA ALA A 198 8.93 -16.34 -16.27
C ALA A 198 10.44 -16.13 -16.07
N CYS A 199 10.82 -14.98 -15.50
CA CYS A 199 12.22 -14.68 -15.17
C CYS A 199 12.65 -15.22 -13.80
N GLY A 200 11.81 -15.95 -13.08
CA GLY A 200 12.13 -16.49 -11.76
C GLY A 200 12.19 -15.44 -10.63
N PHE A 201 11.76 -14.20 -10.90
CA PHE A 201 11.78 -13.15 -9.88
C PHE A 201 10.68 -13.31 -8.85
N GLY A 202 9.48 -13.71 -9.26
CA GLY A 202 8.35 -14.02 -8.39
C GLY A 202 8.14 -13.00 -7.27
N GLN A 203 8.08 -13.48 -6.04
CA GLN A 203 7.98 -12.65 -4.83
C GLN A 203 9.34 -12.30 -4.20
N SER A 204 10.44 -12.53 -4.91
CA SER A 204 11.79 -12.34 -4.39
C SER A 204 12.10 -10.88 -4.03
N THR A 205 11.39 -9.93 -4.63
CA THR A 205 11.54 -8.51 -4.34
C THR A 205 10.19 -7.84 -4.13
N ASP A 206 10.18 -6.77 -3.31
CA ASP A 206 8.97 -5.98 -3.07
C ASP A 206 8.45 -5.31 -4.35
N LEU A 207 9.34 -4.95 -5.30
CA LEU A 207 8.94 -4.39 -6.58
C LEU A 207 8.02 -5.35 -7.35
N PHE A 208 8.48 -6.58 -7.58
CA PHE A 208 7.71 -7.55 -8.38
C PHE A 208 6.43 -7.98 -7.69
N ARG A 209 6.41 -7.97 -6.37
CA ARG A 209 5.21 -8.21 -5.59
C ARG A 209 4.12 -7.18 -5.84
N TYR A 210 4.48 -5.90 -6.02
CA TYR A 210 3.51 -4.81 -6.15
C TYR A 210 3.40 -4.25 -7.57
N LEU A 211 4.16 -4.77 -8.54
CA LEU A 211 4.15 -4.28 -9.91
C LEU A 211 2.77 -4.35 -10.57
N LEU A 212 2.01 -5.44 -10.31
CA LEU A 212 0.64 -5.56 -10.79
C LEU A 212 -0.27 -4.45 -10.23
N ALA A 213 -0.19 -4.15 -8.94
CA ALA A 213 -0.99 -3.07 -8.35
C ALA A 213 -0.65 -1.72 -8.98
N TYR A 214 0.64 -1.48 -9.26
CA TYR A 214 1.11 -0.27 -9.92
C TYR A 214 0.57 -0.10 -11.33
N THR A 215 0.73 -1.13 -12.17
CA THR A 215 0.27 -1.13 -13.56
C THR A 215 -1.24 -1.10 -13.67
N LEU A 216 -1.98 -1.79 -12.78
CA LEU A 216 -3.44 -1.67 -12.67
C LEU A 216 -3.85 -0.23 -12.35
N GLY A 217 -3.18 0.45 -11.41
CA GLY A 217 -3.45 1.84 -11.10
C GLY A 217 -3.29 2.76 -12.31
N MET A 218 -2.20 2.60 -13.07
CA MET A 218 -1.96 3.35 -14.30
C MET A 218 -3.02 3.06 -15.38
N TYR A 219 -3.34 1.78 -15.60
CA TYR A 219 -4.36 1.36 -16.57
C TYR A 219 -5.75 1.91 -16.23
N PHE A 220 -6.13 1.87 -14.96
CA PHE A 220 -7.39 2.46 -14.48
C PHE A 220 -7.44 3.97 -14.70
N ALA A 221 -6.31 4.66 -14.53
CA ALA A 221 -6.21 6.09 -14.78
C ALA A 221 -6.28 6.42 -16.29
N GLN A 222 -5.58 5.64 -17.13
CA GLN A 222 -5.56 5.82 -18.58
C GLN A 222 -6.95 5.74 -19.19
N HIS A 223 -7.80 4.86 -18.67
CA HIS A 223 -9.14 4.59 -19.21
C HIS A 223 -10.28 5.19 -18.39
N ASP A 224 -10.00 5.99 -17.36
CA ASP A 224 -10.99 6.55 -16.42
C ASP A 224 -11.95 5.49 -15.84
N LEU A 225 -11.43 4.26 -15.59
CA LEU A 225 -12.26 3.12 -15.23
C LEU A 225 -13.04 3.33 -13.93
N LEU A 226 -12.43 3.97 -12.92
CA LEU A 226 -13.14 4.28 -11.66
C LEU A 226 -14.39 5.15 -11.92
N ALA A 227 -14.25 6.19 -12.73
CA ALA A 227 -15.36 7.07 -13.08
C ALA A 227 -16.46 6.32 -13.83
N ARG A 228 -16.09 5.55 -14.85
CA ARG A 228 -17.04 4.77 -15.68
C ARG A 228 -17.79 3.72 -14.86
N ILE A 229 -17.13 3.01 -13.95
CA ILE A 229 -17.76 2.01 -13.08
C ILE A 229 -18.78 2.69 -12.17
N LYS A 230 -18.42 3.85 -11.56
CA LYS A 230 -19.36 4.60 -10.70
C LYS A 230 -20.55 5.14 -11.47
N GLU A 231 -20.36 5.66 -12.67
CA GLU A 231 -21.43 6.13 -13.54
C GLU A 231 -22.44 5.01 -13.85
N LYS A 232 -21.95 3.85 -14.30
CA LYS A 232 -22.80 2.68 -14.54
C LYS A 232 -23.57 2.22 -13.29
N PHE A 233 -22.94 2.29 -12.12
CA PHE A 233 -23.62 1.97 -10.85
C PHE A 233 -24.72 3.00 -10.53
N MET A 234 -24.47 4.29 -10.77
CA MET A 234 -25.44 5.35 -10.46
C MET A 234 -26.67 5.31 -11.37
N GLU A 235 -26.52 4.84 -12.61
CA GLU A 235 -27.61 4.68 -13.58
C GLU A 235 -28.56 3.52 -13.25
N GLN A 236 -28.15 2.60 -12.36
CA GLN A 236 -28.99 1.47 -11.95
C GLN A 236 -30.18 1.93 -11.12
N ASN A 237 -31.30 1.22 -11.27
CA ASN A 237 -32.45 1.35 -10.37
C ASN A 237 -32.13 0.75 -8.98
N VAL A 238 -33.04 0.90 -8.03
CA VAL A 238 -32.85 0.43 -6.64
C VAL A 238 -32.57 -1.07 -6.58
N ALA A 239 -33.30 -1.88 -7.33
CA ALA A 239 -33.10 -3.35 -7.39
C ALA A 239 -31.70 -3.69 -7.96
N GLY A 240 -31.27 -2.99 -9.01
CA GLY A 240 -29.94 -3.15 -9.59
C GLY A 240 -28.82 -2.77 -8.62
N LYS A 241 -28.97 -1.69 -7.87
CA LYS A 241 -28.01 -1.29 -6.83
C LYS A 241 -27.91 -2.31 -5.69
N LEU A 242 -29.05 -2.87 -5.27
CA LEU A 242 -29.08 -3.91 -4.24
C LEU A 242 -28.40 -5.20 -4.75
N LEU A 243 -28.71 -5.63 -5.97
CA LEU A 243 -28.05 -6.77 -6.60
C LEU A 243 -26.54 -6.54 -6.74
N SER A 244 -26.12 -5.36 -7.19
CA SER A 244 -24.73 -4.97 -7.29
C SER A 244 -24.02 -5.02 -5.94
N LEU A 245 -24.68 -4.58 -4.85
CA LEU A 245 -24.13 -4.68 -3.49
C LEU A 245 -23.92 -6.14 -3.08
N ILE A 246 -24.93 -7.01 -3.28
CA ILE A 246 -24.84 -8.44 -2.94
C ILE A 246 -23.70 -9.10 -3.71
N VAL A 247 -23.64 -8.91 -5.03
CA VAL A 247 -22.55 -9.42 -5.88
C VAL A 247 -21.19 -8.91 -5.43
N SER A 248 -21.13 -7.63 -5.04
CA SER A 248 -19.90 -7.02 -4.53
C SER A 248 -19.44 -7.63 -3.20
N LEU A 249 -20.35 -7.92 -2.29
CA LEU A 249 -20.03 -8.59 -1.01
C LEU A 249 -19.58 -10.02 -1.23
N ILE A 250 -20.25 -10.76 -2.10
CA ILE A 250 -19.82 -12.12 -2.50
C ILE A 250 -18.42 -12.08 -3.12
N GLY A 251 -18.20 -11.17 -4.08
CA GLY A 251 -16.90 -11.01 -4.70
C GLY A 251 -15.79 -10.66 -3.71
N LEU A 252 -16.09 -9.80 -2.73
CA LEU A 252 -15.15 -9.47 -1.65
C LEU A 252 -14.81 -10.71 -0.81
N ALA A 253 -15.82 -11.49 -0.42
CA ALA A 253 -15.61 -12.72 0.34
C ALA A 253 -14.76 -13.75 -0.45
N VAL A 254 -15.01 -13.88 -1.75
CA VAL A 254 -14.22 -14.75 -2.65
C VAL A 254 -12.77 -14.28 -2.72
N ILE A 255 -12.52 -12.98 -2.96
CA ILE A 255 -11.17 -12.41 -3.03
C ILE A 255 -10.43 -12.58 -1.71
N ILE A 256 -11.10 -12.33 -0.57
CA ILE A 256 -10.52 -12.55 0.75
C ILE A 256 -10.13 -14.03 0.89
N LYS A 257 -11.03 -14.95 0.57
CA LYS A 257 -10.77 -16.38 0.69
C LYS A 257 -9.64 -16.84 -0.24
N CYS A 258 -9.63 -16.42 -1.48
CA CYS A 258 -8.59 -16.77 -2.45
C CYS A 258 -7.21 -16.27 -2.01
N ARG A 259 -7.14 -15.02 -1.53
CA ARG A 259 -5.89 -14.45 -1.04
C ARG A 259 -5.39 -15.13 0.24
N GLN A 260 -6.28 -15.43 1.17
CA GLN A 260 -5.92 -15.94 2.49
C GLN A 260 -5.62 -17.44 2.49
N ASN A 261 -6.35 -18.22 1.72
CA ASN A 261 -6.16 -19.67 1.67
C ASN A 261 -5.12 -20.11 0.64
N ALA A 262 -4.46 -19.14 -0.01
CA ALA A 262 -3.42 -19.43 -1.01
C ALA A 262 -3.86 -20.51 -2.01
N TRP A 263 -5.08 -20.43 -2.51
CA TRP A 263 -5.70 -21.43 -3.39
C TRP A 263 -4.83 -21.76 -4.60
N ILE A 264 -3.90 -20.85 -4.92
CA ILE A 264 -2.86 -21.01 -5.94
C ILE A 264 -1.47 -20.96 -5.29
N GLY A 265 -1.36 -21.17 -3.99
CA GLY A 265 -0.13 -21.17 -3.20
C GLY A 265 0.41 -19.77 -2.87
N TRP A 266 1.28 -19.70 -1.86
CA TRP A 266 2.02 -18.50 -1.46
C TRP A 266 2.82 -17.85 -2.60
N LYS A 267 3.10 -18.62 -3.65
CA LYS A 267 3.83 -18.18 -4.85
C LYS A 267 3.11 -17.05 -5.63
N TYR A 268 1.84 -16.78 -5.35
CA TYR A 268 1.01 -15.85 -6.13
C TYR A 268 0.33 -14.77 -5.29
N LEU A 269 0.82 -14.50 -4.08
CA LEU A 269 0.28 -13.43 -3.22
C LEU A 269 0.30 -12.06 -3.89
N ASP A 270 1.33 -11.76 -4.67
CA ASP A 270 1.45 -10.53 -5.46
C ASP A 270 0.26 -10.32 -6.40
N PHE A 271 -0.16 -11.39 -7.06
CA PHE A 271 -1.35 -11.39 -7.92
C PHE A 271 -2.61 -11.06 -7.12
N TRP A 272 -2.82 -11.75 -5.98
CA TRP A 272 -4.00 -11.52 -5.16
C TRP A 272 -3.97 -10.16 -4.44
N ASP A 273 -2.81 -9.70 -4.00
CA ASP A 273 -2.65 -8.37 -3.38
C ASP A 273 -3.03 -7.26 -4.37
N GLY A 274 -2.62 -7.36 -5.63
CA GLY A 274 -2.97 -6.39 -6.68
C GLY A 274 -4.47 -6.34 -6.97
N PHE A 275 -5.11 -7.50 -7.18
CA PHE A 275 -6.55 -7.57 -7.44
C PHE A 275 -7.40 -7.23 -6.21
N ALA A 276 -7.00 -7.66 -5.02
CA ALA A 276 -7.72 -7.33 -3.79
C ALA A 276 -7.70 -5.82 -3.51
N ALA A 277 -6.54 -5.17 -3.70
CA ALA A 277 -6.42 -3.73 -3.56
C ALA A 277 -7.31 -2.98 -4.57
N MET A 278 -7.25 -3.35 -5.85
CA MET A 278 -8.09 -2.80 -6.90
C MET A 278 -9.58 -2.95 -6.53
N TYR A 279 -9.99 -4.15 -6.12
CA TYR A 279 -11.37 -4.43 -5.79
C TYR A 279 -11.86 -3.60 -4.59
N VAL A 280 -11.08 -3.54 -3.51
CA VAL A 280 -11.41 -2.72 -2.33
C VAL A 280 -11.47 -1.23 -2.68
N ILE A 281 -10.60 -0.73 -3.55
CA ILE A 281 -10.64 0.65 -4.04
C ILE A 281 -11.93 0.91 -4.81
N VAL A 282 -12.33 0.02 -5.73
CA VAL A 282 -13.58 0.14 -6.49
C VAL A 282 -14.79 0.15 -5.56
N LEU A 283 -14.88 -0.81 -4.64
CA LEU A 283 -15.99 -0.87 -3.67
C LEU A 283 -16.05 0.38 -2.79
N SER A 284 -14.90 0.82 -2.29
CA SER A 284 -14.83 2.03 -1.47
C SER A 284 -15.31 3.25 -2.22
N TYR A 285 -14.96 3.38 -3.50
CA TYR A 285 -15.40 4.50 -4.33
C TYR A 285 -16.90 4.48 -4.61
N ILE A 286 -17.47 3.29 -4.79
CA ILE A 286 -18.91 3.14 -5.06
C ILE A 286 -19.74 3.37 -3.78
N TYR A 287 -19.37 2.74 -2.68
CA TYR A 287 -20.24 2.61 -1.51
C TYR A 287 -19.84 3.49 -0.33
N ILE A 288 -18.55 3.75 -0.11
CA ILE A 288 -18.07 4.46 1.10
C ILE A 288 -17.97 5.97 0.86
N LEU A 289 -17.48 6.40 -0.31
CA LEU A 289 -17.20 7.81 -0.58
C LEU A 289 -18.45 8.62 -0.98
N ASN A 290 -19.58 8.36 -0.34
CA ASN A 290 -20.84 9.10 -0.57
C ASN A 290 -21.29 9.90 0.66
N GLY A 291 -20.77 9.60 1.85
CA GLY A 291 -21.17 10.24 3.11
C GLY A 291 -20.31 11.46 3.44
N LYS A 292 -20.90 12.66 3.55
CA LYS A 292 -20.18 13.93 3.78
C LYS A 292 -19.20 13.90 4.96
N TRP A 293 -19.57 13.30 6.09
CA TRP A 293 -18.71 13.21 7.28
C TRP A 293 -17.57 12.20 7.12
N ILE A 294 -17.88 11.05 6.52
CA ILE A 294 -16.91 9.98 6.26
C ILE A 294 -15.83 10.50 5.33
N VAL A 295 -16.19 11.14 4.22
CA VAL A 295 -15.22 11.66 3.23
C VAL A 295 -14.32 12.75 3.81
N LYS A 296 -14.83 13.58 4.72
CA LYS A 296 -14.01 14.61 5.40
C LYS A 296 -12.95 13.98 6.31
N GLY A 297 -13.34 13.02 7.13
CA GLY A 297 -12.40 12.27 8.00
C GLY A 297 -11.37 11.47 7.21
N LEU A 298 -11.81 10.75 6.16
CA LEU A 298 -10.91 10.01 5.29
C LEU A 298 -9.96 10.93 4.51
N GLY A 299 -10.44 12.09 4.06
CA GLY A 299 -9.61 13.11 3.40
C GLY A 299 -8.51 13.65 4.32
N PHE A 300 -8.84 13.89 5.59
CA PHE A 300 -7.86 14.30 6.61
C PHE A 300 -6.79 13.21 6.82
N LEU A 301 -7.20 11.96 7.06
CA LEU A 301 -6.26 10.84 7.22
C LEU A 301 -5.40 10.65 5.97
N GLY A 302 -5.99 10.76 4.79
CA GLY A 302 -5.27 10.62 3.53
C GLY A 302 -4.27 11.73 3.26
N LYS A 303 -4.58 12.97 3.68
CA LYS A 303 -3.64 14.09 3.61
C LYS A 303 -2.39 13.83 4.46
N HIS A 304 -2.56 13.20 5.61
CA HIS A 304 -1.48 12.87 6.54
C HIS A 304 -0.98 11.43 6.42
N SER A 305 -1.42 10.69 5.40
CA SER A 305 -1.14 9.25 5.25
C SER A 305 0.34 8.91 5.25
N MET A 306 1.19 9.72 4.63
CA MET A 306 2.64 9.50 4.62
C MET A 306 3.23 9.65 6.02
N ASN A 307 2.85 10.70 6.76
CA ASN A 307 3.36 10.93 8.11
C ASN A 307 2.92 9.80 9.05
N ILE A 308 1.63 9.42 9.00
CA ILE A 308 1.11 8.31 9.80
C ILE A 308 1.85 7.02 9.46
N PHE A 309 2.04 6.74 8.15
CA PHE A 309 2.76 5.57 7.69
C PHE A 309 4.20 5.52 8.21
N LEU A 310 4.91 6.63 8.21
CA LEU A 310 6.32 6.68 8.64
C LEU A 310 6.49 6.64 10.16
N ILE A 311 5.52 7.17 10.93
CA ILE A 311 5.65 7.31 12.38
C ILE A 311 5.04 6.13 13.15
N HIS A 312 3.99 5.46 12.64
CA HIS A 312 3.23 4.47 13.43
C HIS A 312 4.07 3.32 13.98
N SER A 313 5.06 2.83 13.21
CA SER A 313 5.95 1.76 13.68
C SER A 313 7.02 2.26 14.64
N PHE A 314 7.50 3.49 14.48
CA PHE A 314 8.42 4.10 15.41
C PHE A 314 7.84 4.15 16.82
N TYR A 315 6.61 4.65 16.97
CA TYR A 315 5.94 4.67 18.26
C TYR A 315 5.83 3.28 18.87
N ARG A 316 5.43 2.31 18.09
CA ARG A 316 5.30 0.93 18.55
C ARG A 316 6.63 0.32 18.94
N ASP A 317 7.65 0.47 18.11
CA ASP A 317 8.92 -0.24 18.25
C ASP A 317 9.85 0.42 19.29
N VAL A 318 9.64 1.70 19.64
CA VAL A 318 10.51 2.45 20.55
C VAL A 318 9.88 2.66 21.93
N PHE A 319 8.55 2.88 22.00
CA PHE A 319 7.90 3.24 23.27
C PHE A 319 7.03 2.16 23.88
N PHE A 320 6.77 1.06 23.19
CA PHE A 320 5.88 -0.01 23.64
C PHE A 320 6.51 -1.40 23.60
N HIS A 321 7.83 -1.50 23.52
CA HIS A 321 8.57 -2.75 23.69
C HIS A 321 9.08 -2.95 25.10
#